data_d3b86c4616d4792086314439de3d5f82
#
_entry.id   d3b86c4616d4792086314439de3d5f82
#
_cell.length_a   1.000
_cell.length_b   1.000
_cell.length_c   1.000
_cell.angle_alpha   90.00
_cell.angle_beta   90.00
_cell.angle_gamma   90.00
#
_symmetry.space_group_name_H-M   'P 1'
#
loop_
_entity.id
_entity.type
_entity.pdbx_description
1 polymer ?
#
loop_
_entity_poly.entity_id
_entity_poly.type
_entity_poly.pdbx_seq_one_letter_code
_entity_poly.pdbx_strand_id
1 'polypeptide(L)'
;MKRLLPILIASVFTASAILAGGSVQAADFTLKLHHFLGPKAPAQTQMLEPWVKKVEELSKGRVKIDIYPAMSLGGKPPQLIRQVRDGVVDLIWTVNGYTPGLFPRTEVFELPFIHTNDPVATNLAMREMFDEYLSEEYRGMKVMFLHVHQGQAIQMVDKVVRKPSDFAGTKIRIPTRTGAWVLEALGAAPVSMPVPDLPQALSKKVVDGALIPWEIIPPLKLQDMTKYQIEGDQMTRFGTTTFQVSMNQGTWDKLPKDLQDIFMQASNEAWVREVGEVWHRTDLGGIGFATKAGNEHITLSPAETAEFKKVLEPVVDRWIEEVNGSGIDGKGLVSKARELVAKYSK
;
A
#
# COMPACT_ATOMS: atom_id res chain seq x y z
N MET A 1 -92.24 -37.15 -7.22
CA MET A 1 -91.10 -37.02 -8.12
C MET A 1 -90.02 -36.28 -7.35
N LYS A 2 -89.05 -36.93 -6.74
CA LYS A 2 -87.94 -36.40 -5.97
C LYS A 2 -86.71 -36.44 -6.84
N ARG A 3 -86.10 -35.30 -7.17
CA ARG A 3 -84.81 -35.18 -7.90
C ARG A 3 -83.70 -35.12 -6.88
N LEU A 4 -82.78 -36.05 -6.86
CA LEU A 4 -81.56 -36.10 -6.13
C LEU A 4 -80.49 -35.27 -6.89
N LEU A 5 -79.82 -34.35 -6.21
CA LEU A 5 -78.64 -33.58 -6.68
C LEU A 5 -77.36 -34.27 -6.17
N PRO A 6 -76.38 -34.55 -6.98
CA PRO A 6 -75.10 -35.05 -6.49
C PRO A 6 -74.20 -33.89 -5.95
N ILE A 7 -73.67 -34.14 -4.77
CA ILE A 7 -72.67 -33.28 -4.14
C ILE A 7 -71.28 -33.57 -4.73
N LEU A 8 -70.68 -32.61 -5.38
CA LEU A 8 -69.27 -32.63 -5.86
C LEU A 8 -68.33 -32.25 -4.71
N ILE A 9 -67.52 -33.21 -4.25
CA ILE A 9 -66.49 -32.98 -3.29
C ILE A 9 -65.21 -32.48 -4.05
N ALA A 10 -64.89 -31.23 -3.98
CA ALA A 10 -63.66 -30.66 -4.51
C ALA A 10 -62.53 -30.83 -3.48
N SER A 11 -61.60 -31.74 -3.75
CA SER A 11 -60.38 -31.91 -2.96
C SER A 11 -59.40 -30.79 -3.25
N VAL A 12 -59.21 -29.87 -2.30
CA VAL A 12 -58.19 -28.81 -2.36
C VAL A 12 -56.86 -29.43 -1.95
N PHE A 13 -55.97 -29.64 -2.93
CA PHE A 13 -54.55 -29.95 -2.68
C PHE A 13 -53.85 -28.64 -2.31
N THR A 14 -53.57 -28.44 -1.03
CA THR A 14 -52.68 -27.37 -0.54
C THR A 14 -51.23 -27.80 -0.79
N ALA A 15 -50.62 -27.28 -1.85
CA ALA A 15 -49.19 -27.40 -2.08
C ALA A 15 -48.48 -26.46 -1.09
N SER A 16 -47.93 -27.00 -0.01
CA SER A 16 -47.03 -26.29 0.88
C SER A 16 -45.71 -26.06 0.14
N ALA A 17 -45.53 -24.84 -0.44
CA ALA A 17 -44.23 -24.39 -0.90
C ALA A 17 -43.34 -24.14 0.32
N ILE A 18 -42.42 -25.05 0.60
CA ILE A 18 -41.33 -24.85 1.54
C ILE A 18 -40.43 -23.79 0.91
N LEU A 19 -40.64 -22.51 1.28
CA LEU A 19 -39.66 -21.47 1.09
C LEU A 19 -38.45 -21.85 1.94
N ALA A 20 -37.45 -22.46 1.31
CA ALA A 20 -36.12 -22.56 1.87
C ALA A 20 -35.53 -21.13 1.94
N GLY A 21 -36.00 -20.34 2.91
CA GLY A 21 -35.37 -19.09 3.29
C GLY A 21 -34.00 -19.44 3.85
N GLY A 22 -32.96 -19.31 3.03
CA GLY A 22 -31.60 -19.31 3.52
C GLY A 22 -31.52 -18.23 4.59
N SER A 23 -31.42 -18.62 5.84
CA SER A 23 -31.14 -17.69 6.93
C SER A 23 -29.80 -17.03 6.61
N VAL A 24 -29.83 -15.74 6.31
CA VAL A 24 -28.60 -14.92 6.28
C VAL A 24 -28.10 -14.98 7.72
N GLN A 25 -27.11 -15.83 7.96
CA GLN A 25 -26.47 -15.92 9.27
C GLN A 25 -25.73 -14.60 9.50
N ALA A 26 -26.02 -13.92 10.59
CA ALA A 26 -25.27 -12.74 10.99
C ALA A 26 -23.80 -13.13 11.17
N ALA A 27 -22.89 -12.24 10.76
CA ALA A 27 -21.47 -12.50 10.94
C ALA A 27 -21.12 -12.59 12.43
N ASP A 28 -20.26 -13.53 12.80
CA ASP A 28 -19.76 -13.67 14.17
C ASP A 28 -18.92 -12.47 14.57
N PHE A 29 -18.18 -11.92 13.59
CA PHE A 29 -17.29 -10.77 13.75
C PHE A 29 -17.53 -9.75 12.64
N THR A 30 -17.79 -8.50 13.01
CA THR A 30 -17.81 -7.35 12.10
C THR A 30 -16.65 -6.44 12.45
N LEU A 31 -15.66 -6.32 11.54
CA LEU A 31 -14.40 -5.61 11.76
C LEU A 31 -14.34 -4.34 10.92
N LYS A 32 -13.65 -3.31 11.44
CA LYS A 32 -13.46 -2.02 10.78
C LYS A 32 -12.05 -1.95 10.20
N LEU A 33 -11.92 -1.80 8.88
CA LEU A 33 -10.66 -1.52 8.20
C LEU A 33 -10.60 -0.04 7.82
N HIS A 34 -9.65 0.69 8.37
CA HIS A 34 -9.49 2.13 8.17
C HIS A 34 -8.25 2.46 7.35
N HIS A 35 -8.38 3.39 6.39
CA HIS A 35 -7.25 3.83 5.58
C HIS A 35 -7.40 5.27 5.07
N PHE A 36 -6.31 5.81 4.50
CA PHE A 36 -6.17 7.24 4.19
C PHE A 36 -6.50 7.63 2.74
N LEU A 37 -6.58 6.70 1.79
CA LEU A 37 -6.90 7.03 0.40
C LEU A 37 -8.41 7.04 0.14
N GLY A 38 -8.81 7.74 -0.91
CA GLY A 38 -10.20 7.78 -1.35
C GLY A 38 -10.69 6.43 -1.89
N PRO A 39 -12.04 6.23 -1.96
CA PRO A 39 -12.63 4.93 -2.29
C PRO A 39 -12.43 4.47 -3.74
N LYS A 40 -11.92 5.34 -4.62
CA LYS A 40 -11.60 5.01 -6.02
C LYS A 40 -10.11 4.72 -6.25
N ALA A 41 -9.29 4.80 -5.20
CA ALA A 41 -7.87 4.52 -5.34
C ALA A 41 -7.62 3.01 -5.59
N PRO A 42 -6.60 2.65 -6.39
CA PRO A 42 -6.25 1.25 -6.65
C PRO A 42 -6.04 0.42 -5.38
N ALA A 43 -5.48 1.04 -4.33
CA ALA A 43 -5.32 0.38 -3.03
C ALA A 43 -6.64 -0.16 -2.48
N GLN A 44 -7.74 0.59 -2.59
CA GLN A 44 -9.04 0.08 -2.15
C GLN A 44 -9.62 -0.91 -3.16
N THR A 45 -9.77 -0.50 -4.41
CA THR A 45 -10.57 -1.24 -5.39
C THR A 45 -9.89 -2.50 -5.92
N GLN A 46 -8.55 -2.55 -5.93
CA GLN A 46 -7.78 -3.66 -6.52
C GLN A 46 -6.98 -4.46 -5.49
N MET A 47 -6.87 -4.00 -4.24
CA MET A 47 -6.17 -4.73 -3.18
C MET A 47 -7.07 -4.97 -1.97
N LEU A 48 -7.55 -3.91 -1.28
CA LEU A 48 -8.29 -4.11 -0.02
C LEU A 48 -9.64 -4.80 -0.22
N GLU A 49 -10.47 -4.35 -1.17
CA GLU A 49 -11.77 -4.98 -1.46
C GLU A 49 -11.63 -6.46 -1.88
N PRO A 50 -10.73 -6.84 -2.82
CA PRO A 50 -10.51 -8.24 -3.14
C PRO A 50 -10.00 -9.08 -1.96
N TRP A 51 -9.12 -8.52 -1.10
CA TRP A 51 -8.65 -9.21 0.10
C TRP A 51 -9.78 -9.42 1.11
N VAL A 52 -10.56 -8.39 1.38
CA VAL A 52 -11.74 -8.46 2.26
C VAL A 52 -12.71 -9.53 1.75
N LYS A 53 -13.06 -9.47 0.47
CA LYS A 53 -13.93 -10.47 -0.15
C LYS A 53 -13.40 -11.90 0.02
N LYS A 54 -12.09 -12.10 -0.15
CA LYS A 54 -11.44 -13.40 0.05
C LYS A 54 -11.57 -13.89 1.50
N VAL A 55 -11.42 -13.01 2.51
CA VAL A 55 -11.62 -13.35 3.92
C VAL A 55 -13.07 -13.71 4.19
N GLU A 56 -14.02 -12.92 3.69
CA GLU A 56 -15.46 -13.15 3.87
C GLU A 56 -15.91 -14.49 3.22
N GLU A 57 -15.44 -14.79 2.01
CA GLU A 57 -15.72 -16.05 1.32
C GLU A 57 -15.12 -17.26 2.06
N LEU A 58 -13.84 -17.19 2.46
CA LEU A 58 -13.19 -18.29 3.18
C LEU A 58 -13.81 -18.53 4.56
N SER A 59 -14.27 -17.48 5.24
CA SER A 59 -14.96 -17.58 6.52
C SER A 59 -16.44 -18.00 6.37
N LYS A 60 -16.94 -18.16 5.14
CA LYS A 60 -18.36 -18.45 4.86
C LYS A 60 -19.30 -17.42 5.49
N GLY A 61 -18.89 -16.14 5.49
CA GLY A 61 -19.65 -15.03 6.03
C GLY A 61 -19.59 -14.89 7.56
N ARG A 62 -18.79 -15.69 8.27
CA ARG A 62 -18.58 -15.54 9.72
C ARG A 62 -17.79 -14.29 10.09
N VAL A 63 -16.97 -13.79 9.19
CA VAL A 63 -16.28 -12.50 9.30
C VAL A 63 -16.84 -11.56 8.26
N LYS A 64 -17.14 -10.33 8.68
CA LYS A 64 -17.45 -9.20 7.81
C LYS A 64 -16.42 -8.10 8.07
N ILE A 65 -15.93 -7.43 7.02
CA ILE A 65 -14.98 -6.33 7.15
C ILE A 65 -15.54 -5.10 6.43
N ASP A 66 -15.89 -4.09 7.20
CA ASP A 66 -16.33 -2.79 6.66
C ASP A 66 -15.11 -1.89 6.42
N ILE A 67 -14.93 -1.43 5.16
CA ILE A 67 -13.83 -0.55 4.78
C ILE A 67 -14.23 0.91 4.97
N TYR A 68 -13.39 1.67 5.65
CA TYR A 68 -13.54 3.09 5.94
C TYR A 68 -12.42 3.89 5.25
N PRO A 69 -12.66 4.42 4.03
CA PRO A 69 -11.65 5.17 3.26
C PRO A 69 -11.50 6.61 3.72
N ALA A 70 -10.47 7.29 3.20
CA ALA A 70 -10.25 8.74 3.32
C ALA A 70 -10.31 9.27 4.76
N MET A 71 -9.78 8.51 5.73
CA MET A 71 -9.82 8.85 7.15
C MET A 71 -11.24 9.11 7.68
N SER A 72 -12.27 8.43 7.14
CA SER A 72 -13.69 8.67 7.47
C SER A 72 -14.07 8.37 8.93
N LEU A 73 -13.25 7.62 9.66
CA LEU A 73 -13.40 7.42 11.11
C LEU A 73 -12.64 8.48 11.94
N GLY A 74 -12.09 9.49 11.26
CA GLY A 74 -11.38 10.62 11.90
C GLY A 74 -9.88 10.41 12.03
N GLY A 75 -9.19 11.49 12.44
CA GLY A 75 -7.75 11.52 12.56
C GLY A 75 -7.04 11.89 11.24
N LYS A 76 -5.71 11.73 11.24
CA LYS A 76 -4.82 11.94 10.10
C LYS A 76 -4.04 10.67 9.79
N PRO A 77 -3.50 10.47 8.57
CA PRO A 77 -2.80 9.25 8.19
C PRO A 77 -1.72 8.77 9.17
N PRO A 78 -0.88 9.64 9.78
CA PRO A 78 0.11 9.21 10.79
C PRO A 78 -0.51 8.61 12.07
N GLN A 79 -1.81 8.81 12.32
CA GLN A 79 -2.48 8.29 13.52
C GLN A 79 -3.04 6.86 13.35
N LEU A 80 -3.03 6.32 12.13
CA LEU A 80 -3.57 4.98 11.84
C LEU A 80 -2.89 3.88 12.69
N ILE A 81 -1.56 3.94 12.83
CA ILE A 81 -0.83 2.98 13.68
C ILE A 81 -1.31 3.04 15.13
N ARG A 82 -1.49 4.24 15.66
CA ARG A 82 -2.03 4.40 17.01
C ARG A 82 -3.47 3.90 17.11
N GLN A 83 -4.32 4.23 16.14
CA GLN A 83 -5.72 3.78 16.12
C GLN A 83 -5.84 2.26 16.19
N VAL A 84 -5.03 1.52 15.42
CA VAL A 84 -5.06 0.06 15.45
C VAL A 84 -4.45 -0.49 16.74
N ARG A 85 -3.36 0.09 17.25
CA ARG A 85 -2.76 -0.36 18.53
C ARG A 85 -3.69 -0.15 19.72
N ASP A 86 -4.40 0.97 19.75
CA ASP A 86 -5.34 1.32 20.82
C ASP A 86 -6.72 0.62 20.66
N GLY A 87 -6.94 -0.14 19.57
CA GLY A 87 -8.21 -0.84 19.31
C GLY A 87 -9.37 0.09 18.93
N VAL A 88 -9.10 1.31 18.48
CA VAL A 88 -10.11 2.24 17.93
C VAL A 88 -10.70 1.68 16.64
N VAL A 89 -9.88 1.00 15.87
CA VAL A 89 -10.24 0.23 14.67
C VAL A 89 -9.59 -1.15 14.73
N ASP A 90 -10.18 -2.11 14.01
CA ASP A 90 -9.71 -3.50 14.04
C ASP A 90 -8.56 -3.72 13.06
N LEU A 91 -8.61 -3.08 11.89
CA LEU A 91 -7.62 -3.21 10.83
C LEU A 91 -7.26 -1.82 10.29
N ILE A 92 -6.05 -1.72 9.79
CA ILE A 92 -5.58 -0.55 9.03
C ILE A 92 -4.86 -0.97 7.77
N TRP A 93 -4.84 -0.07 6.78
CA TRP A 93 -3.83 -0.02 5.75
C TRP A 93 -3.14 1.35 5.80
N THR A 94 -1.81 1.36 5.90
CA THR A 94 -1.05 2.60 6.05
C THR A 94 0.38 2.50 5.51
N VAL A 95 1.02 3.66 5.33
CA VAL A 95 2.45 3.79 5.05
C VAL A 95 3.22 3.71 6.37
N ASN A 96 4.24 2.84 6.44
CA ASN A 96 5.09 2.71 7.63
C ASN A 96 5.82 4.03 7.95
N GLY A 97 6.35 4.68 6.94
CA GLY A 97 7.12 5.91 7.07
C GLY A 97 6.32 7.16 7.47
N TYR A 98 4.98 7.10 7.58
CA TYR A 98 4.19 8.17 8.18
C TYR A 98 4.40 8.30 9.69
N THR A 99 5.03 7.32 10.31
CA THR A 99 5.49 7.32 11.71
C THR A 99 7.00 7.12 11.76
N PRO A 100 7.80 8.18 11.47
CA PRO A 100 9.25 8.06 11.34
C PRO A 100 9.91 7.43 12.57
N GLY A 101 10.83 6.50 12.34
CA GLY A 101 11.58 5.80 13.39
C GLY A 101 10.82 4.68 14.10
N LEU A 102 9.55 4.42 13.75
CA LEU A 102 8.79 3.31 14.35
C LEU A 102 9.08 1.95 13.72
N PHE A 103 9.52 1.93 12.46
CA PHE A 103 9.81 0.73 11.68
C PHE A 103 11.23 0.79 11.07
N PRO A 104 12.28 1.02 11.87
CA PRO A 104 13.63 1.28 11.37
C PRO A 104 14.22 0.10 10.58
N ARG A 105 13.86 -1.16 10.89
CA ARG A 105 14.33 -2.34 10.14
C ARG A 105 13.65 -2.46 8.79
N THR A 106 12.32 -2.24 8.78
CA THR A 106 11.50 -2.32 7.54
C THR A 106 11.89 -1.22 6.53
N GLU A 107 12.41 -0.08 6.99
CA GLU A 107 12.92 1.01 6.13
C GLU A 107 14.03 0.56 5.16
N VAL A 108 14.71 -0.58 5.41
CA VAL A 108 15.72 -1.13 4.49
C VAL A 108 15.20 -1.26 3.06
N PHE A 109 13.92 -1.60 2.90
CA PHE A 109 13.29 -1.75 1.58
C PHE A 109 12.94 -0.42 0.89
N GLU A 110 12.98 0.70 1.61
CA GLU A 110 12.77 2.04 1.06
C GLU A 110 14.05 2.69 0.55
N LEU A 111 15.21 2.11 0.88
CA LEU A 111 16.51 2.64 0.50
C LEU A 111 16.70 2.61 -1.03
N PRO A 112 17.45 3.57 -1.58
CA PRO A 112 17.74 3.61 -3.00
C PRO A 112 18.28 2.26 -3.52
N PHE A 113 17.68 1.76 -4.59
CA PHE A 113 18.13 0.57 -5.33
C PHE A 113 18.17 -0.75 -4.54
N ILE A 114 17.50 -0.84 -3.37
CA ILE A 114 17.17 -2.12 -2.74
C ILE A 114 15.93 -2.70 -3.44
N HIS A 115 14.87 -1.90 -3.58
CA HIS A 115 13.77 -2.20 -4.47
C HIS A 115 14.24 -2.03 -5.93
N THR A 116 14.12 -3.07 -6.73
CA THR A 116 14.61 -3.14 -8.12
C THR A 116 13.50 -2.94 -9.14
N ASN A 117 12.52 -2.08 -8.86
CA ASN A 117 11.31 -1.84 -9.67
C ASN A 117 10.40 -3.08 -9.81
N ASP A 118 10.61 -4.07 -8.95
CA ASP A 118 9.83 -5.31 -8.89
C ASP A 118 9.12 -5.40 -7.53
N PRO A 119 7.86 -4.94 -7.45
CA PRO A 119 7.11 -5.01 -6.19
C PRO A 119 6.80 -6.44 -5.77
N VAL A 120 6.71 -7.40 -6.70
CA VAL A 120 6.53 -8.81 -6.35
C VAL A 120 7.74 -9.34 -5.61
N ALA A 121 8.94 -9.15 -6.17
CA ALA A 121 10.18 -9.60 -5.54
C ALA A 121 10.39 -8.94 -4.17
N THR A 122 10.15 -7.64 -4.07
CA THR A 122 10.32 -6.90 -2.81
C THR A 122 9.31 -7.34 -1.76
N ASN A 123 8.04 -7.56 -2.12
CA ASN A 123 7.02 -8.06 -1.21
C ASN A 123 7.36 -9.45 -0.66
N LEU A 124 7.87 -10.34 -1.51
CA LEU A 124 8.29 -11.68 -1.10
C LEU A 124 9.53 -11.64 -0.20
N ALA A 125 10.49 -10.77 -0.49
CA ALA A 125 11.65 -10.54 0.35
C ALA A 125 11.24 -10.06 1.76
N MET A 126 10.33 -9.08 1.84
CA MET A 126 9.76 -8.63 3.13
C MET A 126 9.05 -9.76 3.88
N ARG A 127 8.29 -10.59 3.15
CA ARG A 127 7.61 -11.74 3.75
C ARG A 127 8.58 -12.74 4.34
N GLU A 128 9.66 -13.09 3.60
CA GLU A 128 10.68 -14.04 4.08
C GLU A 128 11.49 -13.48 5.26
N MET A 129 11.75 -12.18 5.26
CA MET A 129 12.46 -11.51 6.37
C MET A 129 11.58 -11.24 7.60
N PHE A 130 10.25 -11.40 7.50
CA PHE A 130 9.35 -10.86 8.51
C PHE A 130 9.59 -11.41 9.90
N ASP A 131 9.54 -12.74 10.07
CA ASP A 131 9.57 -13.36 11.40
C ASP A 131 10.90 -13.14 12.11
N GLU A 132 12.02 -13.25 11.39
CA GLU A 132 13.37 -13.18 11.96
C GLU A 132 13.88 -11.74 12.13
N TYR A 133 13.58 -10.85 11.19
CA TYR A 133 14.21 -9.53 11.13
C TYR A 133 13.27 -8.36 11.42
N LEU A 134 11.97 -8.46 11.09
CA LEU A 134 11.06 -7.29 11.06
C LEU A 134 9.99 -7.33 12.13
N SER A 135 9.56 -8.51 12.58
CA SER A 135 8.36 -8.69 13.42
C SER A 135 8.39 -7.91 14.73
N GLU A 136 9.57 -7.66 15.29
CA GLU A 136 9.75 -6.93 16.54
C GLU A 136 9.17 -5.51 16.50
N GLU A 137 9.19 -4.86 15.33
CA GLU A 137 8.70 -3.49 15.14
C GLU A 137 7.18 -3.39 15.15
N TYR A 138 6.50 -4.52 14.94
CA TYR A 138 5.04 -4.61 14.81
C TYR A 138 4.33 -5.03 16.10
N ARG A 139 4.99 -4.93 17.27
CA ARG A 139 4.40 -5.26 18.57
C ARG A 139 3.08 -4.52 18.79
N GLY A 140 2.07 -5.24 19.28
CA GLY A 140 0.72 -4.73 19.49
C GLY A 140 -0.18 -4.79 18.24
N MET A 141 0.33 -5.36 17.15
CA MET A 141 -0.40 -5.58 15.92
C MET A 141 -0.09 -6.96 15.35
N LYS A 142 -1.09 -7.60 14.75
CA LYS A 142 -0.90 -8.76 13.88
C LYS A 142 -0.85 -8.30 12.44
N VAL A 143 0.32 -8.42 11.81
CA VAL A 143 0.48 -8.08 10.40
C VAL A 143 -0.18 -9.15 9.53
N MET A 144 -1.05 -8.73 8.62
CA MET A 144 -1.63 -9.57 7.59
C MET A 144 -0.64 -9.72 6.44
N PHE A 145 -0.17 -8.61 5.91
CA PHE A 145 0.90 -8.56 4.91
C PHE A 145 1.55 -7.18 4.85
N LEU A 146 2.80 -7.17 4.40
CA LEU A 146 3.55 -5.98 4.01
C LEU A 146 3.63 -5.91 2.49
N HIS A 147 3.74 -4.71 1.95
CA HIS A 147 3.97 -4.52 0.53
C HIS A 147 4.65 -3.17 0.22
N VAL A 148 5.12 -3.03 -1.00
CA VAL A 148 5.57 -1.76 -1.59
C VAL A 148 4.70 -1.41 -2.80
N HIS A 149 4.81 -0.17 -3.30
CA HIS A 149 4.33 0.21 -4.64
C HIS A 149 5.46 0.02 -5.67
N GLN A 150 5.20 0.32 -6.96
CA GLN A 150 6.16 0.13 -8.06
C GLN A 150 7.47 0.94 -7.88
N GLY A 151 7.44 2.00 -7.11
CA GLY A 151 8.59 2.87 -6.84
C GLY A 151 8.32 4.33 -7.15
N GLN A 152 9.15 5.20 -6.58
CA GLN A 152 9.06 6.65 -6.70
C GLN A 152 9.57 7.13 -8.06
N ALA A 153 8.73 7.84 -8.83
CA ALA A 153 9.13 8.66 -9.96
C ALA A 153 9.19 10.14 -9.56
N ILE A 154 9.81 10.98 -10.37
CA ILE A 154 9.91 12.42 -10.14
C ILE A 154 8.74 13.09 -10.86
N GLN A 155 7.87 13.77 -10.13
CA GLN A 155 6.72 14.50 -10.66
C GLN A 155 6.95 15.99 -10.43
N MET A 156 7.13 16.79 -11.50
CA MET A 156 7.47 18.20 -11.41
C MET A 156 6.37 19.09 -12.00
N VAL A 157 6.11 20.23 -11.34
CA VAL A 157 5.13 21.22 -11.83
C VAL A 157 5.62 21.87 -13.11
N ASP A 158 6.76 22.56 -13.08
CA ASP A 158 7.24 23.40 -14.19
C ASP A 158 8.70 23.17 -14.57
N LYS A 159 9.43 22.27 -13.90
CA LYS A 159 10.86 22.07 -14.10
C LYS A 159 11.19 20.69 -14.64
N VAL A 160 11.95 20.63 -15.72
CA VAL A 160 12.56 19.37 -16.19
C VAL A 160 13.76 19.03 -15.31
N VAL A 161 13.86 17.77 -14.88
CA VAL A 161 14.98 17.23 -14.11
C VAL A 161 15.64 16.12 -14.94
N ARG A 162 16.92 16.28 -15.30
CA ARG A 162 17.70 15.27 -16.02
C ARG A 162 18.97 14.85 -15.28
N LYS A 163 19.41 15.65 -14.31
CA LYS A 163 20.59 15.36 -13.49
C LYS A 163 20.35 15.79 -12.03
N PRO A 164 21.07 15.22 -11.08
CA PRO A 164 20.92 15.55 -9.64
C PRO A 164 20.95 17.05 -9.35
N SER A 165 21.86 17.81 -9.97
CA SER A 165 21.98 19.25 -9.76
C SER A 165 20.76 20.08 -10.18
N ASP A 166 19.84 19.51 -10.97
CA ASP A 166 18.60 20.19 -11.35
C ASP A 166 17.63 20.30 -10.19
N PHE A 167 17.82 19.53 -9.13
CA PHE A 167 17.03 19.65 -7.89
C PHE A 167 17.40 20.85 -7.03
N ALA A 168 18.55 21.49 -7.28
CA ALA A 168 18.98 22.63 -6.48
C ALA A 168 17.92 23.73 -6.42
N GLY A 169 17.61 24.17 -5.18
CA GLY A 169 16.62 25.21 -4.90
C GLY A 169 15.15 24.76 -5.02
N THR A 170 14.88 23.49 -5.30
CA THR A 170 13.49 22.97 -5.36
C THR A 170 13.03 22.45 -4.00
N LYS A 171 11.71 22.54 -3.77
CA LYS A 171 11.02 21.94 -2.62
C LYS A 171 10.22 20.74 -3.13
N ILE A 172 10.61 19.56 -2.71
CA ILE A 172 10.01 18.31 -3.22
C ILE A 172 9.31 17.55 -2.09
N ARG A 173 8.07 17.16 -2.35
CA ARG A 173 7.30 16.34 -1.41
C ARG A 173 7.86 14.93 -1.33
N ILE A 174 7.94 14.40 -0.10
CA ILE A 174 8.29 13.02 0.17
C ILE A 174 7.49 12.46 1.37
N PRO A 175 7.14 11.16 1.41
CA PRO A 175 6.38 10.62 2.53
C PRO A 175 7.22 10.20 3.74
N THR A 176 8.50 9.84 3.55
CA THR A 176 9.32 9.12 4.53
C THR A 176 10.62 9.83 4.84
N ARG A 177 11.25 9.52 5.98
CA ARG A 177 12.56 10.09 6.35
C ARG A 177 13.68 9.61 5.43
N THR A 178 13.64 8.36 5.00
CA THR A 178 14.59 7.79 4.03
C THR A 178 14.53 8.53 2.70
N GLY A 179 13.30 8.81 2.23
CA GLY A 179 13.09 9.64 1.06
C GLY A 179 13.52 11.10 1.25
N ALA A 180 13.44 11.66 2.47
CA ALA A 180 14.01 12.99 2.74
C ALA A 180 15.53 12.98 2.54
N TRP A 181 16.23 11.96 2.99
CA TRP A 181 17.66 11.80 2.75
C TRP A 181 18.03 11.66 1.26
N VAL A 182 17.18 10.98 0.50
CA VAL A 182 17.29 10.94 -0.99
C VAL A 182 17.23 12.35 -1.56
N LEU A 183 16.26 13.16 -1.17
CA LEU A 183 16.12 14.53 -1.67
C LEU A 183 17.25 15.45 -1.23
N GLU A 184 17.72 15.33 0.02
CA GLU A 184 18.88 16.06 0.53
C GLU A 184 20.14 15.73 -0.27
N ALA A 185 20.38 14.45 -0.57
CA ALA A 185 21.51 14.02 -1.42
C ALA A 185 21.43 14.60 -2.83
N LEU A 186 20.23 14.80 -3.36
CA LEU A 186 19.98 15.41 -4.67
C LEU A 186 20.07 16.95 -4.62
N GLY A 187 20.20 17.56 -3.44
CA GLY A 187 20.25 19.03 -3.27
C GLY A 187 18.89 19.72 -3.25
N ALA A 188 17.80 18.98 -3.12
CA ALA A 188 16.46 19.52 -2.93
C ALA A 188 16.16 19.76 -1.44
N ALA A 189 15.18 20.62 -1.16
CA ALA A 189 14.58 20.75 0.17
C ALA A 189 13.42 19.76 0.31
N PRO A 190 13.51 18.75 1.19
CA PRO A 190 12.42 17.79 1.40
C PRO A 190 11.26 18.41 2.17
N VAL A 191 10.05 18.14 1.74
CA VAL A 191 8.81 18.54 2.43
C VAL A 191 8.01 17.28 2.74
N SER A 192 8.09 16.81 3.98
CA SER A 192 7.40 15.61 4.42
C SER A 192 5.91 15.85 4.66
N MET A 193 5.06 15.10 3.98
CA MET A 193 3.61 15.13 4.19
C MET A 193 2.94 13.84 3.70
N PRO A 194 1.80 13.44 4.31
CA PRO A 194 0.96 12.38 3.78
C PRO A 194 0.45 12.72 2.38
N VAL A 195 0.23 11.69 1.55
CA VAL A 195 -0.15 11.87 0.15
C VAL A 195 -1.49 12.61 -0.06
N PRO A 196 -2.51 12.52 0.83
CA PRO A 196 -3.74 13.30 0.66
C PRO A 196 -3.54 14.83 0.70
N ASP A 197 -2.45 15.30 1.31
CA ASP A 197 -2.14 16.73 1.43
C ASP A 197 -1.43 17.29 0.17
N LEU A 198 -0.89 16.40 -0.68
CA LEU A 198 -0.08 16.77 -1.84
C LEU A 198 -0.83 17.66 -2.86
N PRO A 199 -2.08 17.38 -3.26
CA PRO A 199 -2.77 18.23 -4.23
C PRO A 199 -2.86 19.68 -3.77
N GLN A 200 -3.15 19.91 -2.48
CA GLN A 200 -3.21 21.24 -1.93
C GLN A 200 -1.83 21.91 -1.89
N ALA A 201 -0.78 21.15 -1.55
CA ALA A 201 0.59 21.67 -1.50
C ALA A 201 1.10 22.09 -2.89
N LEU A 202 0.82 21.31 -3.94
CA LEU A 202 1.12 21.65 -5.33
C LEU A 202 0.34 22.90 -5.78
N SER A 203 -0.98 22.91 -5.56
CA SER A 203 -1.84 24.03 -5.95
C SER A 203 -1.45 25.36 -5.29
N LYS A 204 -0.99 25.31 -4.03
CA LYS A 204 -0.51 26.49 -3.29
C LYS A 204 0.99 26.78 -3.50
N LYS A 205 1.68 26.04 -4.37
CA LYS A 205 3.11 26.18 -4.63
C LYS A 205 3.99 26.06 -3.36
N VAL A 206 3.54 25.25 -2.40
CA VAL A 206 4.34 24.88 -1.22
C VAL A 206 5.47 23.96 -1.62
N VAL A 207 5.24 23.13 -2.64
CA VAL A 207 6.23 22.25 -3.27
C VAL A 207 6.26 22.46 -4.78
N ASP A 208 7.43 22.24 -5.39
CA ASP A 208 7.68 22.34 -6.82
C ASP A 208 7.46 20.99 -7.54
N GLY A 209 7.32 19.92 -6.75
CA GLY A 209 7.12 18.57 -7.25
C GLY A 209 7.04 17.55 -6.13
N ALA A 210 7.06 16.28 -6.50
CA ALA A 210 7.02 15.17 -5.57
C ALA A 210 7.80 13.97 -6.08
N LEU A 211 8.42 13.20 -5.17
CA LEU A 211 8.72 11.79 -5.41
C LEU A 211 7.47 10.98 -5.08
N ILE A 212 6.88 10.35 -6.10
CA ILE A 212 5.60 9.66 -5.97
C ILE A 212 5.42 8.68 -7.15
N PRO A 213 4.80 7.49 -6.94
CA PRO A 213 4.54 6.54 -8.01
C PRO A 213 3.44 7.03 -8.96
N TRP A 214 3.32 6.37 -10.11
CA TRP A 214 2.38 6.78 -11.15
C TRP A 214 0.93 6.39 -10.86
N GLU A 215 0.68 5.28 -10.14
CA GLU A 215 -0.67 4.78 -9.88
C GLU A 215 -1.54 5.76 -9.06
N ILE A 216 -0.91 6.68 -8.33
CA ILE A 216 -1.63 7.65 -7.51
C ILE A 216 -1.99 8.94 -8.29
N ILE A 217 -1.46 9.12 -9.51
CA ILE A 217 -1.73 10.29 -10.34
C ILE A 217 -3.23 10.43 -10.64
N PRO A 218 -3.93 9.40 -11.17
CA PRO A 218 -5.35 9.53 -11.50
C PRO A 218 -6.25 9.81 -10.29
N PRO A 219 -6.16 9.08 -9.17
CA PRO A 219 -7.06 9.30 -8.04
C PRO A 219 -6.89 10.66 -7.35
N LEU A 220 -5.69 11.26 -7.43
CA LEU A 220 -5.40 12.59 -6.87
C LEU A 220 -5.40 13.71 -7.92
N LYS A 221 -5.66 13.39 -9.19
CA LYS A 221 -5.65 14.34 -10.32
C LYS A 221 -4.34 15.11 -10.45
N LEU A 222 -3.21 14.43 -10.18
CA LEU A 222 -1.90 15.08 -10.22
C LEU A 222 -1.48 15.48 -11.64
N GLN A 223 -2.02 14.83 -12.67
CA GLN A 223 -1.82 15.20 -14.07
C GLN A 223 -2.25 16.65 -14.39
N ASP A 224 -3.16 17.21 -13.59
CA ASP A 224 -3.63 18.60 -13.75
C ASP A 224 -2.69 19.61 -13.05
N MET A 225 -1.73 19.11 -12.26
CA MET A 225 -0.87 19.92 -11.39
C MET A 225 0.62 19.75 -11.69
N THR A 226 1.00 18.68 -12.37
CA THR A 226 2.39 18.38 -12.77
C THR A 226 2.49 18.31 -14.28
N LYS A 227 3.58 18.80 -14.84
CA LYS A 227 3.81 18.82 -16.29
C LYS A 227 4.84 17.80 -16.73
N TYR A 228 5.87 17.59 -15.93
CA TYR A 228 6.99 16.71 -16.24
C TYR A 228 7.00 15.52 -15.28
N GLN A 229 7.10 14.34 -15.86
CA GLN A 229 7.06 13.08 -15.13
C GLN A 229 8.27 12.24 -15.55
N ILE A 230 9.20 12.05 -14.63
CA ILE A 230 10.56 11.62 -14.95
C ILE A 230 10.88 10.35 -14.19
N GLU A 231 11.44 9.38 -14.89
CA GLU A 231 11.99 8.16 -14.33
C GLU A 231 13.32 7.80 -14.98
N GLY A 232 14.09 6.93 -14.35
CA GLY A 232 15.35 6.46 -14.88
C GLY A 232 15.19 5.47 -16.03
N ASP A 233 16.30 5.13 -16.66
CA ASP A 233 16.38 4.09 -17.69
C ASP A 233 15.74 2.78 -17.19
N GLN A 234 15.07 2.06 -18.10
CA GLN A 234 14.35 0.81 -17.80
C GLN A 234 13.40 0.92 -16.59
N MET A 235 12.67 2.02 -16.50
CA MET A 235 11.76 2.33 -15.41
C MET A 235 12.44 2.38 -14.02
N THR A 236 13.74 2.68 -13.96
CA THR A 236 14.45 2.83 -12.68
C THR A 236 13.77 3.88 -11.82
N ARG A 237 13.42 3.51 -10.57
CA ARG A 237 12.76 4.35 -9.58
C ARG A 237 13.77 4.81 -8.51
N PHE A 238 13.44 5.91 -7.86
CA PHE A 238 14.31 6.56 -6.88
C PHE A 238 13.91 6.21 -5.44
N GLY A 239 13.74 4.92 -5.18
CA GLY A 239 13.25 4.36 -3.92
C GLY A 239 11.79 3.92 -4.01
N THR A 240 11.28 3.42 -2.91
CA THR A 240 9.86 3.02 -2.76
C THR A 240 9.35 3.41 -1.38
N THR A 241 8.16 2.96 -1.05
CA THR A 241 7.54 3.17 0.27
C THR A 241 6.96 1.85 0.74
N THR A 242 7.19 1.52 2.01
CA THR A 242 6.65 0.32 2.63
C THR A 242 5.28 0.57 3.25
N PHE A 243 4.40 -0.40 3.10
CA PHE A 243 3.03 -0.38 3.61
C PHE A 243 2.74 -1.62 4.43
N GLN A 244 1.72 -1.52 5.28
CA GLN A 244 1.20 -2.65 6.03
C GLN A 244 -0.32 -2.71 5.97
N VAL A 245 -0.86 -3.94 5.95
CA VAL A 245 -2.21 -4.25 6.42
C VAL A 245 -2.03 -4.98 7.73
N SER A 246 -2.53 -4.38 8.81
CA SER A 246 -2.34 -4.90 10.17
C SER A 246 -3.64 -4.86 10.97
N MET A 247 -3.82 -5.87 11.82
CA MET A 247 -4.95 -6.00 12.75
C MET A 247 -4.50 -5.65 14.17
N ASN A 248 -5.40 -5.07 14.97
CA ASN A 248 -5.22 -4.92 16.41
C ASN A 248 -4.95 -6.28 17.07
N GLN A 249 -3.92 -6.36 17.93
CA GLN A 249 -3.55 -7.63 18.56
C GLN A 249 -4.69 -8.19 19.42
N GLY A 250 -5.39 -7.33 20.16
CA GLY A 250 -6.53 -7.78 21.00
C GLY A 250 -7.72 -8.26 20.18
N THR A 251 -7.96 -7.70 18.98
CA THR A 251 -8.96 -8.21 18.04
C THR A 251 -8.53 -9.58 17.52
N TRP A 252 -7.26 -9.73 17.11
CA TRP A 252 -6.70 -11.00 16.68
C TRP A 252 -6.83 -12.10 17.72
N ASP A 253 -6.49 -11.81 18.97
CA ASP A 253 -6.51 -12.78 20.07
C ASP A 253 -7.92 -13.27 20.44
N LYS A 254 -8.96 -12.48 20.11
CA LYS A 254 -10.38 -12.85 20.28
C LYS A 254 -10.91 -13.74 19.16
N LEU A 255 -10.23 -13.79 18.01
CA LEU A 255 -10.66 -14.64 16.90
C LEU A 255 -10.40 -16.12 17.23
N PRO A 256 -11.38 -17.02 17.02
CA PRO A 256 -11.14 -18.45 17.05
C PRO A 256 -9.99 -18.86 16.09
N LYS A 257 -9.29 -19.94 16.44
CA LYS A 257 -8.10 -20.37 15.67
C LYS A 257 -8.39 -20.60 14.18
N ASP A 258 -9.53 -21.15 13.85
CA ASP A 258 -9.96 -21.40 12.47
C ASP A 258 -10.14 -20.09 11.68
N LEU A 259 -10.63 -19.02 12.30
CA LEU A 259 -10.72 -17.70 11.69
C LEU A 259 -9.35 -17.03 11.57
N GLN A 260 -8.47 -17.19 12.55
CA GLN A 260 -7.07 -16.75 12.43
C GLN A 260 -6.37 -17.42 11.23
N ASP A 261 -6.58 -18.74 11.06
CA ASP A 261 -6.00 -19.48 9.93
C ASP A 261 -6.57 -19.01 8.58
N ILE A 262 -7.86 -18.63 8.52
CA ILE A 262 -8.48 -18.02 7.35
C ILE A 262 -7.82 -16.69 6.98
N PHE A 263 -7.57 -15.79 7.94
CA PHE A 263 -6.86 -14.55 7.68
C PHE A 263 -5.46 -14.79 7.12
N MET A 264 -4.71 -15.74 7.70
CA MET A 264 -3.38 -16.08 7.22
C MET A 264 -3.41 -16.76 5.84
N GLN A 265 -4.44 -17.57 5.56
CA GLN A 265 -4.66 -18.16 4.25
C GLN A 265 -5.01 -17.09 3.19
N ALA A 266 -5.84 -16.10 3.55
CA ALA A 266 -6.17 -14.98 2.67
C ALA A 266 -4.96 -14.11 2.35
N SER A 267 -3.98 -14.05 3.28
CA SER A 267 -2.76 -13.24 3.22
C SER A 267 -1.50 -14.06 2.89
N ASN A 268 -1.67 -15.20 2.23
CA ASN A 268 -0.58 -16.11 1.89
C ASN A 268 0.37 -15.54 0.81
N GLU A 269 1.41 -16.30 0.46
CA GLU A 269 2.39 -15.90 -0.57
C GLU A 269 1.74 -15.56 -1.91
N ALA A 270 0.76 -16.35 -2.36
CA ALA A 270 0.06 -16.08 -3.61
C ALA A 270 -0.66 -14.71 -3.59
N TRP A 271 -1.22 -14.33 -2.44
CA TRP A 271 -1.81 -12.99 -2.25
C TRP A 271 -0.75 -11.89 -2.29
N VAL A 272 0.38 -12.09 -1.63
CA VAL A 272 1.49 -11.12 -1.61
C VAL A 272 2.07 -10.90 -3.01
N ARG A 273 2.14 -11.96 -3.84
CA ARG A 273 2.49 -11.86 -5.27
C ARG A 273 1.44 -11.03 -6.03
N GLU A 274 0.15 -11.36 -5.88
CA GLU A 274 -0.94 -10.62 -6.54
C GLU A 274 -0.91 -9.13 -6.16
N VAL A 275 -0.64 -8.79 -4.90
CA VAL A 275 -0.47 -7.39 -4.48
C VAL A 275 0.66 -6.71 -5.28
N GLY A 276 1.81 -7.36 -5.46
CA GLY A 276 2.89 -6.83 -6.29
C GLY A 276 2.46 -6.58 -7.74
N GLU A 277 1.75 -7.53 -8.33
CA GLU A 277 1.19 -7.40 -9.70
C GLU A 277 0.17 -6.27 -9.80
N VAL A 278 -0.66 -6.07 -8.77
CA VAL A 278 -1.60 -4.92 -8.71
C VAL A 278 -0.83 -3.62 -8.83
N TRP A 279 0.22 -3.45 -8.05
CA TRP A 279 0.99 -2.21 -8.07
C TRP A 279 1.74 -2.01 -9.39
N HIS A 280 2.27 -3.07 -9.99
CA HIS A 280 2.93 -3.00 -11.29
C HIS A 280 1.94 -2.54 -12.39
N ARG A 281 0.80 -3.22 -12.55
CA ARG A 281 -0.14 -2.89 -13.63
C ARG A 281 -0.85 -1.54 -13.42
N THR A 282 -1.09 -1.12 -12.17
CA THR A 282 -1.71 0.18 -11.91
C THR A 282 -0.74 1.33 -12.13
N ASP A 283 0.55 1.14 -11.89
CA ASP A 283 1.60 2.10 -12.20
C ASP A 283 1.70 2.32 -13.72
N LEU A 284 1.73 1.26 -14.52
CA LEU A 284 1.67 1.34 -15.98
C LEU A 284 0.40 2.07 -16.47
N GLY A 285 -0.73 1.78 -15.83
CA GLY A 285 -1.99 2.51 -16.08
C GLY A 285 -1.88 3.99 -15.78
N GLY A 286 -1.18 4.37 -14.71
CA GLY A 286 -0.91 5.75 -14.32
C GLY A 286 -0.07 6.50 -15.35
N ILE A 287 0.98 5.86 -15.90
CA ILE A 287 1.80 6.40 -17.00
C ILE A 287 0.90 6.73 -18.21
N GLY A 288 0.13 5.74 -18.66
CA GLY A 288 -0.77 5.92 -19.80
C GLY A 288 -1.81 7.02 -19.59
N PHE A 289 -2.31 7.16 -18.36
CA PHE A 289 -3.28 8.19 -18.00
C PHE A 289 -2.66 9.59 -18.05
N ALA A 290 -1.48 9.77 -17.47
CA ALA A 290 -0.79 11.04 -17.39
C ALA A 290 -0.35 11.53 -18.78
N THR A 291 0.24 10.66 -19.61
CA THR A 291 0.64 11.00 -20.98
C THR A 291 -0.55 11.36 -21.86
N LYS A 292 -1.67 10.64 -21.72
CA LYS A 292 -2.93 10.97 -22.43
C LYS A 292 -3.51 12.33 -21.99
N ALA A 293 -3.27 12.75 -20.76
CA ALA A 293 -3.64 14.07 -20.27
C ALA A 293 -2.73 15.20 -20.76
N GLY A 294 -1.65 14.87 -21.49
CA GLY A 294 -0.70 15.83 -22.07
C GLY A 294 0.53 16.10 -21.21
N ASN A 295 0.75 15.32 -20.16
CA ASN A 295 1.99 15.43 -19.39
C ASN A 295 3.17 14.83 -20.17
N GLU A 296 4.35 15.39 -20.00
CA GLU A 296 5.56 14.94 -20.63
C GLU A 296 6.23 13.85 -19.80
N HIS A 297 6.22 12.62 -20.33
CA HIS A 297 6.93 11.48 -19.74
C HIS A 297 8.36 11.48 -20.24
N ILE A 298 9.30 11.64 -19.32
CA ILE A 298 10.75 11.69 -19.61
C ILE A 298 11.40 10.45 -19.02
N THR A 299 11.96 9.62 -19.87
CA THR A 299 12.87 8.54 -19.46
C THR A 299 14.30 9.06 -19.58
N LEU A 300 15.03 9.02 -18.46
CA LEU A 300 16.45 9.37 -18.45
C LEU A 300 17.27 8.34 -19.23
N SER A 301 18.34 8.79 -19.86
CA SER A 301 19.31 7.88 -20.48
C SER A 301 20.03 7.03 -19.42
N PRO A 302 20.70 5.92 -19.82
CA PRO A 302 21.53 5.14 -18.90
C PRO A 302 22.60 5.97 -18.19
N ALA A 303 23.22 6.93 -18.89
CA ALA A 303 24.23 7.82 -18.31
C ALA A 303 23.64 8.77 -17.26
N GLU A 304 22.51 9.42 -17.56
CA GLU A 304 21.79 10.28 -16.61
C GLU A 304 21.35 9.47 -15.39
N THR A 305 20.79 8.28 -15.59
CA THR A 305 20.37 7.39 -14.50
C THR A 305 21.55 6.98 -13.60
N ALA A 306 22.74 6.72 -14.20
CA ALA A 306 23.93 6.38 -13.45
C ALA A 306 24.43 7.55 -12.56
N GLU A 307 24.26 8.81 -12.99
CA GLU A 307 24.58 9.96 -12.16
C GLU A 307 23.69 9.99 -10.89
N PHE A 308 22.40 9.73 -11.02
CA PHE A 308 21.51 9.61 -9.85
C PHE A 308 21.95 8.47 -8.93
N LYS A 309 22.24 7.29 -9.49
CA LYS A 309 22.70 6.14 -8.68
C LYS A 309 23.92 6.49 -7.84
N LYS A 310 24.92 7.14 -8.45
CA LYS A 310 26.15 7.56 -7.76
C LYS A 310 25.89 8.54 -6.62
N VAL A 311 25.02 9.52 -6.82
CA VAL A 311 24.68 10.53 -5.80
C VAL A 311 23.88 9.94 -4.66
N LEU A 312 23.05 8.92 -4.93
CA LEU A 312 22.15 8.32 -3.93
C LEU A 312 22.78 7.15 -3.16
N GLU A 313 23.88 6.57 -3.63
CA GLU A 313 24.57 5.46 -2.95
C GLU A 313 24.90 5.76 -1.46
N PRO A 314 25.42 6.94 -1.08
CA PRO A 314 25.72 7.26 0.32
C PRO A 314 24.50 7.29 1.25
N VAL A 315 23.28 7.35 0.73
CA VAL A 315 22.06 7.31 1.54
C VAL A 315 21.92 5.95 2.27
N VAL A 316 22.40 4.87 1.65
CA VAL A 316 22.42 3.53 2.27
C VAL A 316 23.37 3.50 3.46
N ASP A 317 24.57 4.07 3.33
CA ASP A 317 25.54 4.12 4.41
C ASP A 317 25.04 5.00 5.57
N ARG A 318 24.42 6.14 5.28
CA ARG A 318 23.76 6.99 6.29
C ARG A 318 22.72 6.21 7.08
N TRP A 319 21.88 5.42 6.41
CA TRP A 319 20.88 4.60 7.10
C TRP A 319 21.53 3.52 7.97
N ILE A 320 22.57 2.85 7.47
CA ILE A 320 23.32 1.84 8.24
C ILE A 320 23.88 2.46 9.53
N GLU A 321 24.49 3.64 9.45
CA GLU A 321 25.03 4.34 10.62
C GLU A 321 23.92 4.67 11.63
N GLU A 322 22.79 5.20 11.14
CA GLU A 322 21.64 5.58 11.97
C GLU A 322 21.07 4.37 12.74
N VAL A 323 20.82 3.24 12.06
CA VAL A 323 20.22 2.08 12.71
C VAL A 323 21.22 1.31 13.59
N ASN A 324 22.51 1.32 13.23
CA ASN A 324 23.56 0.74 14.07
C ASN A 324 23.65 1.48 15.41
N GLY A 325 23.46 2.81 15.43
CA GLY A 325 23.36 3.61 16.64
C GLY A 325 22.22 3.17 17.58
N SER A 326 21.21 2.49 17.04
CA SER A 326 20.08 1.91 17.77
C SER A 326 20.24 0.41 18.07
N GLY A 327 21.42 -0.17 17.82
CA GLY A 327 21.71 -1.58 18.06
C GLY A 327 21.15 -2.54 17.00
N ILE A 328 20.80 -2.03 15.82
CA ILE A 328 20.31 -2.83 14.68
C ILE A 328 21.49 -3.08 13.72
N ASP A 329 21.70 -4.32 13.29
CA ASP A 329 22.69 -4.63 12.25
C ASP A 329 22.21 -4.15 10.88
N GLY A 330 22.46 -2.88 10.59
CA GLY A 330 22.05 -2.26 9.33
C GLY A 330 22.71 -2.89 8.11
N LYS A 331 24.00 -3.26 8.21
CA LYS A 331 24.72 -3.91 7.11
C LYS A 331 24.19 -5.30 6.81
N GLY A 332 23.90 -6.09 7.83
CA GLY A 332 23.27 -7.40 7.69
C GLY A 332 21.90 -7.31 7.04
N LEU A 333 21.06 -6.36 7.48
CA LEU A 333 19.73 -6.12 6.88
C LEU A 333 19.82 -5.74 5.41
N VAL A 334 20.70 -4.80 5.03
CA VAL A 334 20.90 -4.41 3.62
C VAL A 334 21.35 -5.59 2.78
N SER A 335 22.33 -6.37 3.27
CA SER A 335 22.82 -7.56 2.56
C SER A 335 21.70 -8.58 2.34
N LYS A 336 20.91 -8.85 3.39
CA LYS A 336 19.81 -9.83 3.33
C LYS A 336 18.68 -9.36 2.43
N ALA A 337 18.30 -8.08 2.51
CA ALA A 337 17.27 -7.51 1.64
C ALA A 337 17.66 -7.59 0.15
N ARG A 338 18.92 -7.23 -0.19
CA ARG A 338 19.45 -7.35 -1.56
C ARG A 338 19.47 -8.79 -2.07
N GLU A 339 19.96 -9.73 -1.24
CA GLU A 339 19.96 -11.16 -1.54
C GLU A 339 18.57 -11.67 -1.89
N LEU A 340 17.58 -11.36 -1.06
CA LEU A 340 16.21 -11.87 -1.23
C LEU A 340 15.46 -11.19 -2.37
N VAL A 341 15.63 -9.88 -2.54
CA VAL A 341 15.05 -9.20 -3.70
C VAL A 341 15.61 -9.80 -4.99
N ALA A 342 16.94 -10.00 -5.08
CA ALA A 342 17.56 -10.65 -6.24
C ALA A 342 17.10 -12.11 -6.44
N LYS A 343 16.88 -12.86 -5.36
CA LYS A 343 16.33 -14.24 -5.40
C LYS A 343 14.96 -14.30 -6.05
N TYR A 344 14.11 -13.29 -5.82
CA TYR A 344 12.74 -13.25 -6.30
C TYR A 344 12.54 -12.45 -7.58
N SER A 345 13.50 -11.58 -7.95
CA SER A 345 13.53 -10.89 -9.25
C SER A 345 13.99 -11.88 -10.34
N LYS A 346 13.12 -12.19 -11.28
CA LYS A 346 13.40 -13.15 -12.37
C LYS A 346 13.31 -12.48 -13.72
#